data_10493837dd584032ff4c7b59e58728a0
#
_entry.id   10493837dd584032ff4c7b59e58728a0
#
_cell.length_a   1.000
_cell.length_b   1.000
_cell.length_c   1.000
_cell.angle_alpha   90.00
_cell.angle_beta   90.00
_cell.angle_gamma   90.00
#
_symmetry.space_group_name_H-M   'P 1'
#
loop_
_entity.id
_entity.type
_entity.pdbx_description
1 polymer ?
#
loop_
_entity_poly.entity_id
_entity_poly.type
_entity_poly.pdbx_seq_one_letter_code
_entity_poly.pdbx_strand_id
1 'polypeptide(L)'
;MSENKAWPSSRLEIDVRAVSTLNNLAKNSEQVFSKPNELFEIEVAEIGSQEPSKCDQGRTKNNYRASFLLVVPTVQSRMGSPNTHSQTFLTGHSLLEPTYSWSHLPVTQNGARKLLSALQVFPEIHRYITAFSEKRFPRDEGFGGFDSHVRMNGYGAWMEFESCYLLKYVDRQDDVRPGANPWSIRHALIYQKVTRDANKASHLLIRLPGVVKQVLGDSLLSISDEQSVFVTDWTHIHTTCFGSVDGNVRCLINYLDEEITAVFKRVIMAGVEPNKLNEFDALHSTASDLKSLQYLSDQVRRVINLIQVNKLTLEVFQERIRHLESITPLASSQANSLRVFLTKLSQFQKEHEFSLLNASAVLERAKATSEQLRDTVSVRNGEFNKTSTEMTSRNTTAIVDLSHKSGREAHVVKTLTVLALVYVPASYVADFLQMGFISIKQEAPMQWSATADLKIYAVLAIPLITFTMLIYAFVELAHRSKNKEQGLNGSHNV
;
A
#
# COMPACT_ATOMS: atom_id res chain seq x y z
N MET A 1 24.22 -14.36 49.69
CA MET A 1 24.47 -13.98 48.29
C MET A 1 23.19 -14.24 47.50
N SER A 2 22.36 -13.22 47.28
CA SER A 2 21.18 -13.38 46.44
C SER A 2 21.66 -13.51 45.00
N GLU A 3 21.35 -14.62 44.34
CA GLU A 3 21.53 -14.79 42.92
C GLU A 3 20.90 -13.60 42.21
N ASN A 4 21.73 -12.76 41.56
CA ASN A 4 21.27 -11.72 40.70
C ASN A 4 20.52 -12.38 39.53
N LYS A 5 19.22 -12.52 39.64
CA LYS A 5 18.39 -13.02 38.57
C LYS A 5 18.55 -12.08 37.38
N ALA A 6 18.98 -12.62 36.24
CA ALA A 6 19.13 -11.87 35.01
C ALA A 6 17.76 -11.29 34.54
N TRP A 7 17.79 -10.09 33.99
CA TRP A 7 16.60 -9.50 33.36
C TRP A 7 16.01 -10.46 32.31
N PRO A 8 14.70 -10.63 32.17
CA PRO A 8 13.63 -9.90 32.86
C PRO A 8 13.18 -10.51 34.21
N SER A 9 13.72 -11.67 34.57
CA SER A 9 13.28 -12.45 35.77
C SER A 9 13.44 -11.70 37.09
N SER A 10 14.29 -10.67 37.13
CA SER A 10 14.49 -9.84 38.32
C SER A 10 13.32 -8.91 38.63
N ARG A 11 12.42 -8.66 37.67
CA ARG A 11 11.29 -7.70 37.79
C ARG A 11 9.94 -8.26 37.38
N LEU A 12 9.85 -9.56 37.06
CA LEU A 12 8.58 -10.22 36.77
C LEU A 12 7.77 -10.32 38.07
N GLU A 13 6.95 -9.32 38.31
CA GLU A 13 5.66 -9.56 38.96
C GLU A 13 4.85 -10.40 37.98
N ILE A 14 4.16 -11.44 38.49
CA ILE A 14 3.47 -12.45 37.66
C ILE A 14 2.33 -11.77 36.88
N ASP A 15 2.65 -11.08 35.80
CA ASP A 15 1.68 -10.57 34.84
C ASP A 15 1.67 -11.49 33.60
N VAL A 16 0.51 -12.07 33.31
CA VAL A 16 0.27 -12.94 32.15
C VAL A 16 0.63 -12.23 30.85
N ARG A 17 0.48 -10.91 30.80
CA ARG A 17 0.86 -10.10 29.61
C ARG A 17 2.38 -10.07 29.40
N ALA A 18 3.14 -9.88 30.47
CA ALA A 18 4.60 -9.86 30.41
C ALA A 18 5.15 -11.21 29.93
N VAL A 19 4.61 -12.33 30.42
CA VAL A 19 5.01 -13.69 30.00
C VAL A 19 4.70 -13.94 28.52
N SER A 20 3.52 -13.57 28.04
CA SER A 20 3.15 -13.75 26.64
C SER A 20 4.01 -12.90 25.71
N THR A 21 4.35 -11.68 26.11
CA THR A 21 5.20 -10.76 25.35
C THR A 21 6.65 -11.23 25.30
N LEU A 22 7.16 -11.78 26.39
CA LEU A 22 8.48 -12.41 26.45
C LEU A 22 8.60 -13.62 25.52
N ASN A 23 7.58 -14.48 25.51
CA ASN A 23 7.52 -15.62 24.62
C ASN A 23 7.48 -15.18 23.13
N ASN A 24 6.77 -14.13 22.83
CA ASN A 24 6.72 -13.55 21.48
C ASN A 24 8.07 -12.94 21.07
N LEU A 25 8.75 -12.23 21.96
CA LEU A 25 10.09 -11.72 21.69
C LEU A 25 11.10 -12.86 21.50
N ALA A 26 11.05 -13.89 22.34
CA ALA A 26 11.93 -15.06 22.20
C ALA A 26 11.71 -15.77 20.85
N LYS A 27 10.46 -15.91 20.43
CA LYS A 27 10.09 -16.52 19.13
C LYS A 27 10.56 -15.70 17.94
N ASN A 28 10.56 -14.37 18.05
CA ASN A 28 10.91 -13.45 16.97
C ASN A 28 12.34 -12.86 17.14
N SER A 29 13.16 -13.40 18.04
CA SER A 29 14.45 -12.84 18.40
C SER A 29 15.41 -12.69 17.23
N GLU A 30 15.42 -13.63 16.28
CA GLU A 30 16.26 -13.57 15.07
C GLU A 30 15.86 -12.44 14.11
N GLN A 31 14.60 -12.00 14.13
CA GLN A 31 14.11 -10.89 13.32
C GLN A 31 14.34 -9.52 13.97
N VAL A 32 14.42 -9.49 15.30
CA VAL A 32 14.59 -8.25 16.07
C VAL A 32 16.04 -7.90 16.30
N PHE A 33 16.89 -8.88 16.57
CA PHE A 33 18.27 -8.68 16.97
C PHE A 33 19.25 -9.16 15.87
N SER A 34 20.41 -8.52 15.80
CA SER A 34 21.49 -8.94 14.91
C SER A 34 22.10 -10.28 15.34
N LYS A 35 22.74 -10.95 14.38
CA LYS A 35 23.38 -12.25 14.62
C LYS A 35 24.60 -12.13 15.56
N PRO A 36 24.93 -13.18 16.32
CA PRO A 36 26.02 -13.14 17.30
C PRO A 36 27.41 -12.78 16.73
N ASN A 37 27.63 -12.99 15.43
CA ASN A 37 28.92 -12.77 14.76
C ASN A 37 29.04 -11.38 14.12
N GLU A 38 28.03 -10.52 14.24
CA GLU A 38 28.12 -9.13 13.77
C GLU A 38 28.79 -8.30 14.86
N LEU A 39 29.90 -7.66 14.51
CA LEU A 39 30.65 -6.78 15.41
C LEU A 39 29.93 -5.43 15.53
N PHE A 40 29.81 -4.93 16.75
CA PHE A 40 29.24 -3.62 17.07
C PHE A 40 30.34 -2.64 17.45
N GLU A 41 30.26 -1.44 16.89
CA GLU A 41 30.99 -0.29 17.43
C GLU A 41 30.13 0.33 18.55
N ILE A 42 30.63 0.34 19.76
CA ILE A 42 30.07 1.07 20.89
C ILE A 42 30.84 2.38 20.99
N GLU A 43 30.23 3.48 20.58
CA GLU A 43 30.78 4.80 20.88
C GLU A 43 30.38 5.17 22.30
N VAL A 44 31.34 5.26 23.20
CA VAL A 44 31.15 5.77 24.55
C VAL A 44 31.58 7.22 24.58
N ALA A 45 30.64 8.16 24.67
CA ALA A 45 30.95 9.55 24.92
C ALA A 45 30.96 9.77 26.45
N GLU A 46 32.14 9.96 27.00
CA GLU A 46 32.31 10.39 28.38
C GLU A 46 32.24 11.92 28.45
N ILE A 47 31.29 12.42 29.24
CA ILE A 47 31.14 13.85 29.48
C ILE A 47 32.17 14.28 30.51
N GLY A 48 33.12 15.09 30.09
CA GLY A 48 34.17 15.66 30.96
C GLY A 48 35.60 15.29 30.62
N SER A 49 35.85 14.45 29.61
CA SER A 49 37.19 14.20 29.09
C SER A 49 37.43 14.94 27.78
N GLN A 50 38.58 15.62 27.68
CA GLN A 50 38.96 16.42 26.48
C GLN A 50 39.31 15.58 25.25
N GLU A 51 39.31 14.25 25.33
CA GLU A 51 39.51 13.36 24.19
C GLU A 51 38.57 12.13 24.26
N PRO A 52 37.92 11.76 23.15
CA PRO A 52 37.15 10.50 23.11
C PRO A 52 38.16 9.34 23.16
N SER A 53 38.10 8.54 24.22
CA SER A 53 38.87 7.30 24.30
C SER A 53 38.39 6.33 23.24
N LYS A 54 39.23 6.12 22.21
CA LYS A 54 39.06 5.07 21.20
C LYS A 54 39.16 3.71 21.87
N CYS A 55 38.06 3.07 22.12
CA CYS A 55 38.08 1.67 22.51
C CYS A 55 38.29 0.80 21.27
N ASP A 56 39.15 -0.17 21.38
CA ASP A 56 39.77 -1.06 20.39
C ASP A 56 38.92 -1.37 19.14
N GLN A 57 39.42 -0.98 17.98
CA GLN A 57 38.91 -1.31 16.68
C GLN A 57 39.27 -2.74 16.27
N GLY A 58 38.32 -3.66 16.43
CA GLY A 58 38.33 -4.94 15.72
C GLY A 58 37.84 -4.72 14.29
N ARG A 59 38.79 -4.46 13.35
CA ARG A 59 38.45 -4.29 11.92
C ARG A 59 37.98 -5.57 11.29
N THR A 60 36.68 -5.66 10.94
CA THR A 60 36.24 -6.52 9.85
C THR A 60 35.54 -5.69 8.77
N LYS A 61 35.94 -5.95 7.52
CA LYS A 61 35.52 -5.27 6.32
C LYS A 61 34.06 -5.63 5.96
N ASN A 62 33.08 -5.01 6.58
CA ASN A 62 31.74 -4.88 6.00
C ASN A 62 31.17 -3.55 6.45
N ASN A 63 30.81 -2.70 5.50
CA ASN A 63 30.37 -1.30 5.65
C ASN A 63 29.00 -1.13 6.32
N TYR A 64 28.77 -1.72 7.47
CA TYR A 64 27.57 -1.48 8.28
C TYR A 64 27.98 -0.75 9.54
N ARG A 65 27.81 0.57 9.52
CA ARG A 65 28.02 1.43 10.67
C ARG A 65 26.75 1.39 11.53
N ALA A 66 26.71 0.53 12.53
CA ALA A 66 25.74 0.60 13.60
C ALA A 66 26.38 1.41 14.74
N SER A 67 25.82 2.58 15.04
CA SER A 67 26.32 3.44 16.12
C SER A 67 25.53 3.17 17.40
N PHE A 68 26.21 2.73 18.43
CA PHE A 68 25.71 2.67 19.80
C PHE A 68 26.41 3.76 20.60
N LEU A 69 25.68 4.79 21.01
CA LEU A 69 26.23 5.87 21.82
C LEU A 69 25.82 5.65 23.27
N LEU A 70 26.74 5.25 24.13
CA LEU A 70 26.56 5.23 25.58
C LEU A 70 27.17 6.50 26.16
N VAL A 71 26.35 7.42 26.62
CA VAL A 71 26.81 8.62 27.32
C VAL A 71 26.76 8.36 28.81
N VAL A 72 27.91 8.23 29.43
CA VAL A 72 28.04 8.11 30.90
C VAL A 72 28.60 9.43 31.44
N PRO A 73 27.87 10.17 32.28
CA PRO A 73 28.41 11.37 32.89
C PRO A 73 29.51 10.99 33.89
N THR A 74 30.73 11.47 33.66
CA THR A 74 31.82 11.32 34.62
C THR A 74 31.71 12.40 35.70
N VAL A 75 31.48 11.99 36.92
CA VAL A 75 31.48 12.92 38.07
C VAL A 75 32.94 13.20 38.45
N GLN A 76 33.47 14.34 38.03
CA GLN A 76 34.69 14.86 38.69
C GLN A 76 34.31 15.44 40.05
N SER A 77 34.64 14.71 41.12
CA SER A 77 34.58 15.26 42.45
C SER A 77 35.66 16.35 42.61
N ARG A 78 35.30 17.61 42.35
CA ARG A 78 36.09 18.73 42.85
C ARG A 78 35.93 18.81 44.36
N MET A 79 36.94 18.38 45.12
CA MET A 79 37.07 18.75 46.51
C MET A 79 37.25 20.27 46.59
N GLY A 80 36.22 20.98 46.96
CA GLY A 80 36.30 22.44 47.14
C GLY A 80 35.06 22.98 47.74
N SER A 81 35.07 23.22 49.06
CA SER A 81 34.14 24.01 49.88
C SER A 81 32.79 23.44 50.23
N PRO A 82 32.42 23.37 51.55
CA PRO A 82 31.27 22.59 52.04
C PRO A 82 29.91 23.36 52.08
N ASN A 83 29.70 24.40 51.26
CA ASN A 83 28.51 25.26 51.46
C ASN A 83 27.69 25.58 50.21
N THR A 84 27.69 24.75 49.16
CA THR A 84 26.71 24.87 48.07
C THR A 84 26.27 23.47 47.67
N HIS A 85 25.09 23.04 48.10
CA HIS A 85 24.40 21.85 47.59
C HIS A 85 23.93 22.10 46.16
N SER A 86 24.85 22.13 45.20
CA SER A 86 24.50 21.97 43.79
C SER A 86 24.40 20.47 43.54
N GLN A 87 23.21 19.92 43.62
CA GLN A 87 22.89 18.56 43.22
C GLN A 87 23.05 18.47 41.69
N THR A 88 24.15 17.90 41.25
CA THR A 88 24.41 17.66 39.82
C THR A 88 23.50 16.52 39.35
N PHE A 89 22.67 16.77 38.36
CA PHE A 89 21.89 15.75 37.68
C PHE A 89 22.83 14.83 36.87
N LEU A 90 22.70 13.54 37.07
CA LEU A 90 23.44 12.54 36.28
C LEU A 90 22.46 11.94 35.25
N THR A 91 22.61 12.31 34.00
CA THR A 91 21.77 11.79 32.92
C THR A 91 22.59 10.87 32.02
N GLY A 92 22.12 9.63 31.84
CA GLY A 92 22.71 8.66 30.92
C GLY A 92 21.81 8.44 29.70
N HIS A 93 22.37 8.46 28.52
CA HIS A 93 21.66 8.18 27.27
C HIS A 93 22.24 6.94 26.59
N SER A 94 21.39 6.00 26.20
CA SER A 94 21.74 4.85 25.36
C SER A 94 20.97 4.98 24.04
N LEU A 95 21.69 5.16 22.94
CA LEU A 95 21.12 5.32 21.61
C LEU A 95 21.39 4.09 20.75
N LEU A 96 20.32 3.48 20.22
CA LEU A 96 20.38 2.38 19.26
C LEU A 96 19.84 2.86 17.92
N GLU A 97 20.68 2.90 16.90
CA GLU A 97 20.31 3.38 15.57
C GLU A 97 20.46 2.25 14.55
N PRO A 98 19.36 1.68 14.04
CA PRO A 98 19.40 0.69 12.98
C PRO A 98 19.92 1.28 11.67
N THR A 99 20.59 0.50 10.85
CA THR A 99 21.20 0.92 9.59
C THR A 99 20.16 1.50 8.61
N TYR A 100 18.97 0.92 8.57
CA TYR A 100 17.83 1.40 7.78
C TYR A 100 16.51 1.04 8.46
N SER A 101 15.42 1.65 8.00
CA SER A 101 14.13 1.63 8.71
C SER A 101 13.50 0.24 8.89
N TRP A 102 13.91 -0.75 8.12
CA TRP A 102 13.39 -2.13 8.17
C TRP A 102 14.45 -3.15 8.61
N SER A 103 15.64 -2.70 9.03
CA SER A 103 16.65 -3.58 9.56
C SER A 103 16.36 -3.96 11.02
N HIS A 104 16.95 -5.07 11.43
CA HIS A 104 17.00 -5.46 12.83
C HIS A 104 17.78 -4.45 13.68
N LEU A 105 17.63 -4.53 14.99
CA LEU A 105 18.38 -3.69 15.92
C LEU A 105 19.88 -4.03 15.86
N PRO A 106 20.76 -3.03 15.90
CA PRO A 106 22.22 -3.23 15.88
C PRO A 106 22.74 -3.69 17.24
N VAL A 107 22.12 -4.72 17.81
CA VAL A 107 22.50 -5.31 19.08
C VAL A 107 22.14 -6.79 19.08
N THR A 108 23.00 -7.64 19.65
CA THR A 108 22.67 -9.06 19.80
C THR A 108 21.63 -9.25 20.91
N GLN A 109 20.89 -10.34 20.89
CA GLN A 109 19.92 -10.66 21.94
C GLN A 109 20.56 -10.65 23.34
N ASN A 110 21.78 -11.17 23.46
CA ASN A 110 22.51 -11.20 24.74
C ASN A 110 22.97 -9.79 25.14
N GLY A 111 23.42 -8.97 24.19
CA GLY A 111 23.77 -7.57 24.41
C GLY A 111 22.56 -6.76 24.88
N ALA A 112 21.42 -6.92 24.21
CA ALA A 112 20.17 -6.28 24.63
C ALA A 112 19.72 -6.69 26.04
N ARG A 113 19.81 -7.99 26.38
CA ARG A 113 19.52 -8.46 27.74
C ARG A 113 20.44 -7.84 28.78
N LYS A 114 21.73 -7.75 28.51
CA LYS A 114 22.70 -7.10 29.42
C LYS A 114 22.38 -5.61 29.60
N LEU A 115 22.11 -4.89 28.51
CA LEU A 115 21.72 -3.47 28.56
C LEU A 115 20.46 -3.25 29.38
N LEU A 116 19.38 -4.01 29.09
CA LEU A 116 18.12 -3.90 29.81
C LEU A 116 18.23 -4.31 31.27
N SER A 117 19.12 -5.28 31.60
CA SER A 117 19.46 -5.65 32.98
C SER A 117 20.20 -4.55 33.70
N ALA A 118 21.18 -3.91 33.06
CA ALA A 118 21.96 -2.82 33.64
C ALA A 118 21.07 -1.60 33.94
N LEU A 119 20.18 -1.25 33.03
CA LEU A 119 19.21 -0.17 33.20
C LEU A 119 18.04 -0.56 34.12
N GLN A 120 17.89 -1.83 34.45
CA GLN A 120 16.77 -2.38 35.24
C GLN A 120 15.42 -1.96 34.66
N VAL A 121 15.22 -2.10 33.36
CA VAL A 121 14.03 -1.69 32.64
C VAL A 121 12.83 -2.57 33.02
N PHE A 122 11.62 -1.98 33.07
CA PHE A 122 10.41 -2.77 33.32
C PHE A 122 10.08 -3.69 32.12
N PRO A 123 9.48 -4.89 32.36
CA PRO A 123 9.38 -5.93 31.34
C PRO A 123 8.51 -5.58 30.11
N GLU A 124 7.51 -4.70 30.25
CA GLU A 124 6.57 -4.33 29.21
C GLU A 124 7.23 -3.67 27.98
N ILE A 125 8.46 -3.17 28.12
CA ILE A 125 9.26 -2.63 27.01
C ILE A 125 9.40 -3.62 25.83
N HIS A 126 9.29 -4.92 26.09
CA HIS A 126 9.34 -5.94 25.05
C HIS A 126 8.32 -5.74 23.94
N ARG A 127 7.10 -5.28 24.29
CA ARG A 127 6.06 -4.96 23.31
C ARG A 127 6.55 -3.98 22.27
N TYR A 128 7.33 -3.01 22.72
CA TYR A 128 7.82 -1.94 21.86
C TYR A 128 9.05 -2.35 21.06
N ILE A 129 9.94 -3.13 21.68
CA ILE A 129 11.14 -3.63 21.00
C ILE A 129 10.78 -4.52 19.80
N THR A 130 9.73 -5.33 19.89
CA THR A 130 9.28 -6.16 18.77
C THR A 130 8.84 -5.35 17.53
N ALA A 131 8.46 -4.07 17.71
CA ALA A 131 8.15 -3.19 16.59
C ALA A 131 9.37 -2.87 15.70
N PHE A 132 10.59 -3.12 16.17
CA PHE A 132 11.85 -2.90 15.45
C PHE A 132 12.38 -4.18 14.79
N SER A 133 11.54 -5.19 14.59
CA SER A 133 11.92 -6.39 13.86
C SER A 133 12.18 -6.10 12.37
N GLU A 134 13.02 -6.92 11.75
CA GLU A 134 13.20 -6.91 10.30
C GLU A 134 11.85 -7.15 9.60
N LYS A 135 11.55 -6.33 8.60
CA LYS A 135 10.26 -6.34 7.91
C LYS A 135 10.46 -6.42 6.40
N ARG A 136 9.68 -7.26 5.74
CA ARG A 136 9.58 -7.29 4.26
C ARG A 136 8.42 -6.42 3.75
N PHE A 137 7.46 -6.11 4.63
CA PHE A 137 6.28 -5.30 4.32
C PHE A 137 6.00 -4.35 5.49
N PRO A 138 5.35 -3.20 5.26
CA PRO A 138 4.93 -2.31 6.33
C PRO A 138 3.94 -3.02 7.25
N ARG A 139 4.41 -3.43 8.43
CA ARG A 139 3.62 -4.01 9.51
C ARG A 139 3.70 -3.11 10.73
N ASP A 140 2.72 -3.20 11.61
CA ASP A 140 2.67 -2.46 12.87
C ASP A 140 2.71 -0.93 12.72
N GLU A 141 2.34 -0.39 11.55
CA GLU A 141 2.27 1.06 11.38
C GLU A 141 1.24 1.71 12.28
N GLY A 142 0.14 0.99 12.56
CA GLY A 142 -0.88 1.40 13.52
C GLY A 142 -0.52 1.08 14.98
N PHE A 143 0.56 0.31 15.22
CA PHE A 143 0.95 -0.04 16.58
C PHE A 143 1.60 1.17 17.27
N GLY A 144 1.10 1.50 18.44
CA GLY A 144 1.60 2.52 19.34
C GLY A 144 1.28 2.15 20.78
N GLY A 145 1.67 2.99 21.69
CA GLY A 145 1.33 2.79 23.09
C GLY A 145 2.22 3.58 24.02
N PHE A 146 1.78 3.66 25.25
CA PHE A 146 2.47 4.25 26.36
C PHE A 146 2.31 3.33 27.57
N ASP A 147 3.41 2.93 28.18
CA ASP A 147 3.43 2.23 29.46
C ASP A 147 4.29 3.01 30.45
N SER A 148 3.92 2.97 31.72
CA SER A 148 4.68 3.61 32.79
C SER A 148 4.61 2.80 34.07
N HIS A 149 5.68 2.86 34.84
CA HIS A 149 5.79 2.25 36.14
C HIS A 149 6.24 3.26 37.19
N VAL A 150 5.60 3.25 38.35
CA VAL A 150 5.93 4.16 39.47
C VAL A 150 6.29 3.29 40.68
N ARG A 151 7.50 3.47 41.20
CA ARG A 151 7.90 2.85 42.45
C ARG A 151 7.71 3.84 43.59
N MET A 152 6.95 3.44 44.60
CA MET A 152 6.66 4.23 45.79
C MET A 152 7.57 3.83 46.97
N ASN A 153 7.84 4.77 47.86
CA ASN A 153 8.42 4.44 49.17
C ASN A 153 7.32 4.03 50.16
N GLY A 154 7.74 3.59 51.35
CA GLY A 154 6.80 3.21 52.40
C GLY A 154 5.89 4.33 52.94
N TYR A 155 6.15 5.59 52.57
CA TYR A 155 5.36 6.77 52.93
C TYR A 155 4.43 7.25 51.81
N GLY A 156 4.30 6.47 50.70
CA GLY A 156 3.43 6.81 49.60
C GLY A 156 3.98 7.87 48.61
N ALA A 157 5.25 8.27 48.75
CA ALA A 157 5.90 9.16 47.78
C ALA A 157 6.58 8.35 46.69
N TRP A 158 6.49 8.83 45.44
CA TRP A 158 7.17 8.17 44.33
C TRP A 158 8.70 8.37 44.43
N MET A 159 9.44 7.30 44.19
CA MET A 159 10.90 7.27 44.18
C MET A 159 11.48 7.14 42.80
N GLU A 160 10.86 6.29 41.98
CA GLU A 160 11.27 6.11 40.59
C GLU A 160 10.04 6.18 39.71
N PHE A 161 10.19 6.85 38.56
CA PHE A 161 9.22 6.89 37.50
C PHE A 161 9.88 6.37 36.24
N GLU A 162 9.26 5.36 35.65
CA GLU A 162 9.68 4.81 34.35
C GLU A 162 8.56 5.06 33.34
N SER A 163 8.90 5.46 32.13
CA SER A 163 7.97 5.59 31.02
C SER A 163 8.57 5.03 29.74
N CYS A 164 7.72 4.45 28.93
CA CYS A 164 8.10 3.91 27.62
C CYS A 164 6.98 4.14 26.61
N TYR A 165 7.31 4.64 25.44
CA TYR A 165 6.33 4.85 24.37
C TYR A 165 6.96 4.79 22.98
N LEU A 166 6.11 4.55 21.96
CA LEU A 166 6.47 4.69 20.57
C LEU A 166 6.02 6.05 20.05
N LEU A 167 6.97 6.82 19.55
CA LEU A 167 6.72 8.06 18.84
C LEU A 167 6.69 7.77 17.34
N LYS A 168 5.59 8.09 16.67
CA LYS A 168 5.49 8.03 15.22
C LYS A 168 5.97 9.34 14.62
N TYR A 169 6.80 9.27 13.58
CA TYR A 169 7.30 10.46 12.90
C TYR A 169 7.46 10.21 11.40
N VAL A 170 7.57 11.29 10.67
CA VAL A 170 7.79 11.29 9.22
C VAL A 170 9.21 11.72 8.95
N ASP A 171 9.88 11.00 8.05
CA ASP A 171 11.23 11.34 7.62
C ASP A 171 11.30 11.44 6.10
N ARG A 172 12.02 12.43 5.60
CA ARG A 172 12.26 12.63 4.18
C ARG A 172 13.52 11.90 3.76
N GLN A 173 13.46 11.22 2.65
CA GLN A 173 14.59 10.54 2.02
C GLN A 173 15.11 11.41 0.89
N ASP A 174 16.41 11.70 0.87
CA ASP A 174 17.02 12.55 -0.15
C ASP A 174 17.32 11.78 -1.45
N ASP A 175 17.69 10.50 -1.34
CA ASP A 175 18.01 9.64 -2.48
C ASP A 175 16.81 8.80 -2.93
N VAL A 176 15.81 9.45 -3.50
CA VAL A 176 14.60 8.77 -4.01
C VAL A 176 14.59 8.78 -5.53
N ARG A 177 14.16 7.66 -6.14
CA ARG A 177 13.96 7.57 -7.60
C ARG A 177 12.96 8.63 -8.05
N PRO A 178 13.18 9.28 -9.21
CA PRO A 178 12.22 10.24 -9.76
C PRO A 178 10.80 9.64 -9.82
N GLY A 179 9.82 10.36 -9.28
CA GLY A 179 8.41 9.92 -9.24
C GLY A 179 8.04 8.99 -8.08
N ALA A 180 8.97 8.62 -7.19
CA ALA A 180 8.65 7.89 -5.98
C ALA A 180 8.38 8.85 -4.80
N ASN A 181 7.55 8.41 -3.85
CA ASN A 181 7.26 9.19 -2.65
C ASN A 181 8.53 9.35 -1.78
N PRO A 182 9.00 10.59 -1.53
CA PRO A 182 10.20 10.83 -0.74
C PRO A 182 9.98 10.69 0.77
N TRP A 183 8.75 10.51 1.22
CA TRP A 183 8.38 10.47 2.62
C TRP A 183 8.21 9.05 3.15
N SER A 184 8.72 8.80 4.33
CA SER A 184 8.56 7.53 5.03
C SER A 184 8.04 7.73 6.45
N ILE A 185 7.04 6.94 6.85
CA ILE A 185 6.56 6.88 8.23
C ILE A 185 7.46 5.95 9.03
N ARG A 186 7.97 6.44 10.13
CA ARG A 186 8.87 5.72 11.03
C ARG A 186 8.36 5.78 12.48
N HIS A 187 8.99 5.03 13.35
CA HIS A 187 8.73 5.10 14.78
C HIS A 187 10.04 5.07 15.56
N ALA A 188 10.05 5.80 16.67
CA ALA A 188 11.12 5.80 17.65
C ALA A 188 10.60 5.19 18.96
N LEU A 189 11.46 4.48 19.69
CA LEU A 189 11.18 4.09 21.07
C LEU A 189 11.88 5.05 21.99
N ILE A 190 11.13 5.62 22.91
CA ILE A 190 11.63 6.47 23.98
C ILE A 190 11.32 5.77 25.31
N TYR A 191 12.34 5.29 25.96
CA TYR A 191 12.27 4.83 27.34
C TYR A 191 13.04 5.77 28.24
N GLN A 192 12.46 6.06 29.39
CA GLN A 192 13.05 6.89 30.41
C GLN A 192 12.84 6.30 31.80
N LYS A 193 13.84 6.43 32.65
CA LYS A 193 13.77 6.15 34.09
C LYS A 193 14.32 7.36 34.85
N VAL A 194 13.52 7.89 35.74
CA VAL A 194 13.87 9.03 36.62
C VAL A 194 13.84 8.57 38.06
N THR A 195 14.91 8.90 38.79
CA THR A 195 15.02 8.65 40.24
C THR A 195 14.97 10.00 40.95
N ARG A 196 13.96 10.17 41.82
CA ARG A 196 13.71 11.43 42.50
C ARG A 196 14.83 11.87 43.42
N ASP A 197 15.23 10.98 44.32
CA ASP A 197 16.20 11.30 45.43
C ASP A 197 17.62 11.47 44.91
N ALA A 198 17.97 10.74 43.85
CA ALA A 198 19.30 10.80 43.25
C ALA A 198 19.42 11.83 42.12
N ASN A 199 18.31 12.51 41.80
CA ASN A 199 18.24 13.46 40.68
C ASN A 199 18.86 12.90 39.37
N LYS A 200 18.58 11.62 39.08
CA LYS A 200 19.17 10.86 37.97
C LYS A 200 18.10 10.53 36.95
N ALA A 201 18.45 10.66 35.68
CA ALA A 201 17.64 10.19 34.58
C ALA A 201 18.47 9.25 33.67
N SER A 202 17.85 8.16 33.21
CA SER A 202 18.43 7.26 32.23
C SER A 202 17.48 7.08 31.07
N HIS A 203 17.99 7.13 29.85
CA HIS A 203 17.20 7.00 28.64
C HIS A 203 17.71 5.86 27.78
N LEU A 204 16.79 5.08 27.20
CA LEU A 204 17.04 4.18 26.10
C LEU A 204 16.25 4.69 24.90
N LEU A 205 16.95 5.06 23.86
CA LEU A 205 16.41 5.74 22.68
C LEU A 205 16.70 4.87 21.45
N ILE A 206 15.68 4.50 20.70
CA ILE A 206 15.83 3.66 19.52
C ILE A 206 15.26 4.40 18.31
N ARG A 207 16.06 4.58 17.27
CA ARG A 207 15.66 5.17 15.96
C ARG A 207 15.03 6.56 16.10
N LEU A 208 15.75 7.48 16.68
CA LEU A 208 15.28 8.86 16.83
C LEU A 208 15.16 9.59 15.48
N PRO A 209 14.26 10.61 15.38
CA PRO A 209 14.28 11.56 14.26
C PRO A 209 15.65 12.22 14.11
N GLY A 210 16.07 12.50 12.87
CA GLY A 210 17.39 13.09 12.59
C GLY A 210 17.63 14.41 13.34
N VAL A 211 16.61 15.28 13.37
CA VAL A 211 16.65 16.55 14.09
C VAL A 211 16.87 16.36 15.60
N VAL A 212 16.20 15.35 16.20
CA VAL A 212 16.36 15.05 17.64
C VAL A 212 17.77 14.57 17.93
N LYS A 213 18.32 13.71 17.05
CA LYS A 213 19.71 13.23 17.18
C LYS A 213 20.70 14.39 17.11
N GLN A 214 20.51 15.32 16.20
CA GLN A 214 21.36 16.50 16.06
C GLN A 214 21.30 17.37 17.32
N VAL A 215 20.10 17.73 17.79
CA VAL A 215 19.91 18.53 19.00
C VAL A 215 20.51 17.84 20.23
N LEU A 216 20.35 16.52 20.34
CA LEU A 216 20.95 15.74 21.42
C LEU A 216 22.48 15.74 21.33
N GLY A 217 23.05 15.56 20.14
CA GLY A 217 24.49 15.61 19.90
C GLY A 217 25.10 16.96 20.21
N ASP A 218 24.49 18.05 19.73
CA ASP A 218 24.92 19.42 19.98
C ASP A 218 24.90 19.74 21.47
N SER A 219 23.87 19.28 22.17
CA SER A 219 23.72 19.49 23.62
C SER A 219 24.73 18.68 24.41
N LEU A 220 25.12 17.49 23.97
CA LEU A 220 26.15 16.67 24.60
C LEU A 220 27.55 17.24 24.36
N LEU A 221 27.80 17.87 23.22
CA LEU A 221 29.08 18.52 22.89
C LEU A 221 29.24 19.87 23.63
N SER A 222 28.16 20.57 23.93
CA SER A 222 28.18 21.86 24.64
C SER A 222 28.25 21.75 26.16
N ILE A 223 28.41 20.55 26.71
CA ILE A 223 28.48 20.28 28.17
C ILE A 223 29.74 20.88 28.84
N SER A 224 30.65 21.50 28.11
CA SER A 224 31.75 22.31 28.69
C SER A 224 31.25 23.51 29.49
N ASP A 225 30.03 23.98 29.23
CA ASP A 225 29.35 25.03 30.02
C ASP A 225 28.35 24.37 31.01
N GLU A 226 28.49 24.64 32.29
CA GLU A 226 27.75 24.06 33.44
C GLU A 226 26.19 24.14 33.39
N GLN A 227 25.60 24.45 32.25
CA GLN A 227 24.17 24.77 32.07
C GLN A 227 23.46 23.95 30.97
N SER A 228 23.93 22.77 30.58
CA SER A 228 23.20 21.97 29.61
C SER A 228 21.83 21.58 30.16
N VAL A 229 20.77 22.07 29.52
CA VAL A 229 19.36 21.85 29.87
C VAL A 229 19.00 20.34 29.86
N PHE A 230 19.64 19.54 29.01
CA PHE A 230 19.44 18.08 28.96
C PHE A 230 19.94 17.34 30.19
N VAL A 231 20.89 17.92 30.92
CA VAL A 231 21.43 17.33 32.15
C VAL A 231 20.56 17.66 33.36
N THR A 232 19.88 18.80 33.31
CA THR A 232 19.13 19.34 34.46
C THR A 232 17.63 19.04 34.43
N ASP A 233 17.05 18.80 33.22
CA ASP A 233 15.60 18.59 33.07
C ASP A 233 15.28 17.33 32.25
N TRP A 234 14.83 16.30 32.91
CA TRP A 234 14.43 15.03 32.30
C TRP A 234 13.28 15.15 31.29
N THR A 235 12.48 16.23 31.36
CA THR A 235 11.35 16.46 30.45
C THR A 235 11.79 16.96 29.08
N HIS A 236 13.04 17.42 28.97
CA HIS A 236 13.54 18.07 27.75
C HIS A 236 13.59 17.09 26.54
N ILE A 237 14.02 15.85 26.75
CA ILE A 237 14.05 14.84 25.68
C ILE A 237 12.65 14.60 25.08
N HIS A 238 11.62 14.53 25.93
CA HIS A 238 10.25 14.32 25.48
C HIS A 238 9.75 15.54 24.69
N THR A 239 10.03 16.76 25.21
CA THR A 239 9.66 18.00 24.52
C THR A 239 10.30 18.08 23.13
N THR A 240 11.58 17.74 23.02
CA THR A 240 12.31 17.73 21.74
C THR A 240 11.77 16.66 20.79
N CYS A 241 11.49 15.45 21.30
CA CYS A 241 10.93 14.38 20.52
C CYS A 241 9.55 14.73 19.94
N PHE A 242 8.61 15.16 20.76
CA PHE A 242 7.27 15.54 20.28
C PHE A 242 7.30 16.78 19.40
N GLY A 243 8.10 17.79 19.74
CA GLY A 243 8.24 19.01 18.94
C GLY A 243 8.84 18.79 17.54
N SER A 244 9.56 17.70 17.34
CA SER A 244 10.16 17.37 16.03
C SER A 244 9.17 16.76 15.02
N VAL A 245 7.98 16.33 15.46
CA VAL A 245 7.06 15.51 14.62
C VAL A 245 6.26 16.36 13.66
N ASP A 246 5.66 17.47 14.13
CA ASP A 246 4.60 18.18 13.39
C ASP A 246 5.08 18.80 12.08
N GLY A 247 6.29 19.34 12.05
CA GLY A 247 6.85 19.98 10.85
C GLY A 247 6.88 19.05 9.63
N ASN A 248 7.41 17.86 9.78
CA ASN A 248 7.49 16.88 8.70
C ASN A 248 6.12 16.26 8.35
N VAL A 249 5.24 16.10 9.34
CA VAL A 249 3.85 15.65 9.12
C VAL A 249 3.13 16.65 8.23
N ARG A 250 3.23 17.95 8.52
CA ARG A 250 2.65 19.01 7.70
C ARG A 250 3.20 19.00 6.28
N CYS A 251 4.52 18.83 6.11
CA CYS A 251 5.13 18.76 4.78
C CYS A 251 4.61 17.55 3.99
N LEU A 252 4.45 16.38 4.62
CA LEU A 252 3.87 15.20 3.98
C LEU A 252 2.41 15.41 3.59
N ILE A 253 1.59 16.02 4.45
CA ILE A 253 0.19 16.34 4.12
C ILE A 253 0.13 17.25 2.89
N ASN A 254 0.94 18.31 2.84
CA ASN A 254 1.00 19.21 1.69
C ASN A 254 1.43 18.50 0.41
N TYR A 255 2.45 17.62 0.47
CA TYR A 255 2.88 16.81 -0.65
C TYR A 255 1.75 15.91 -1.17
N LEU A 256 1.03 15.20 -0.29
CA LEU A 256 -0.09 14.36 -0.68
C LEU A 256 -1.24 15.17 -1.27
N ASP A 257 -1.46 16.37 -0.77
CA ASP A 257 -2.46 17.31 -1.27
C ASP A 257 -2.14 17.81 -2.68
N GLU A 258 -0.87 18.12 -2.96
CA GLU A 258 -0.38 18.51 -4.28
C GLU A 258 -0.56 17.36 -5.30
N GLU A 259 -0.21 16.13 -4.93
CA GLU A 259 -0.38 14.95 -5.78
C GLU A 259 -1.88 14.68 -6.08
N ILE A 260 -2.76 14.76 -5.08
CA ILE A 260 -4.21 14.61 -5.26
C ILE A 260 -4.75 15.73 -6.17
N THR A 261 -4.28 16.97 -5.96
CA THR A 261 -4.67 18.12 -6.78
C THR A 261 -4.21 17.96 -8.23
N ALA A 262 -3.04 17.38 -8.47
CA ALA A 262 -2.56 17.09 -9.82
C ALA A 262 -3.47 16.09 -10.55
N VAL A 263 -3.93 15.04 -9.84
CA VAL A 263 -4.91 14.09 -10.41
C VAL A 263 -6.25 14.79 -10.66
N PHE A 264 -6.75 15.56 -9.70
CA PHE A 264 -8.00 16.31 -9.82
C PHE A 264 -8.01 17.23 -11.06
N LYS A 265 -6.92 17.98 -11.30
CA LYS A 265 -6.78 18.82 -12.50
C LYS A 265 -6.86 18.01 -13.79
N ARG A 266 -6.19 16.84 -13.86
CA ARG A 266 -6.29 15.95 -15.03
C ARG A 266 -7.71 15.45 -15.26
N VAL A 267 -8.41 15.07 -14.20
CA VAL A 267 -9.80 14.59 -14.27
C VAL A 267 -10.75 15.67 -14.81
N ILE A 268 -10.63 16.91 -14.32
CA ILE A 268 -11.45 18.03 -14.79
C ILE A 268 -11.13 18.37 -16.25
N MET A 269 -9.84 18.46 -16.61
CA MET A 269 -9.44 18.83 -17.98
C MET A 269 -9.81 17.76 -19.00
N ALA A 270 -9.79 16.47 -18.62
CA ALA A 270 -10.24 15.38 -19.49
C ALA A 270 -11.75 15.45 -19.82
N GLY A 271 -12.56 16.09 -18.99
CA GLY A 271 -13.98 16.34 -19.27
C GLY A 271 -14.24 17.47 -20.27
N VAL A 272 -13.29 18.39 -20.45
CA VAL A 272 -13.45 19.61 -21.29
C VAL A 272 -13.00 19.40 -22.73
N GLU A 273 -12.12 18.44 -23.02
CA GLU A 273 -11.62 18.15 -24.38
C GLU A 273 -11.88 16.68 -24.81
N PRO A 274 -13.12 16.29 -25.14
CA PRO A 274 -13.43 14.88 -25.44
C PRO A 274 -12.84 14.37 -26.77
N ASN A 275 -12.33 15.23 -27.65
CA ASN A 275 -12.02 14.89 -29.05
C ASN A 275 -10.53 14.64 -29.38
N LYS A 276 -9.60 14.69 -28.42
CA LYS A 276 -8.15 14.59 -28.72
C LYS A 276 -7.47 13.29 -28.30
N LEU A 277 -8.09 12.48 -27.47
CA LEU A 277 -7.52 11.20 -27.05
C LEU A 277 -8.29 10.05 -27.71
N ASN A 278 -7.57 9.08 -28.28
CA ASN A 278 -8.17 7.82 -28.66
C ASN A 278 -8.92 7.26 -27.45
N GLU A 279 -10.15 6.77 -27.64
CA GLU A 279 -11.03 6.28 -26.55
C GLU A 279 -10.32 5.28 -25.62
N PHE A 280 -9.43 4.47 -26.18
CA PHE A 280 -8.66 3.47 -25.45
C PHE A 280 -7.61 4.09 -24.52
N ASP A 281 -6.91 5.12 -24.95
CA ASP A 281 -5.91 5.83 -24.16
C ASP A 281 -6.57 6.62 -23.02
N ALA A 282 -7.75 7.16 -23.24
CA ALA A 282 -8.53 7.86 -22.23
C ALA A 282 -9.01 6.92 -21.11
N LEU A 283 -9.47 5.71 -21.43
CA LEU A 283 -9.87 4.71 -20.46
C LEU A 283 -8.68 4.22 -19.63
N HIS A 284 -7.54 3.98 -20.27
CA HIS A 284 -6.32 3.53 -19.60
C HIS A 284 -5.78 4.61 -18.64
N SER A 285 -5.77 5.87 -19.06
CA SER A 285 -5.40 7.02 -18.22
C SER A 285 -6.32 7.15 -17.02
N THR A 286 -7.62 7.02 -17.19
CA THR A 286 -8.61 7.10 -16.12
C THR A 286 -8.45 5.99 -15.08
N ALA A 287 -8.19 4.76 -15.53
CA ALA A 287 -7.92 3.63 -14.61
C ALA A 287 -6.62 3.84 -13.81
N SER A 288 -5.60 4.42 -14.42
CA SER A 288 -4.34 4.79 -13.77
C SER A 288 -4.56 5.87 -12.71
N ASP A 289 -5.33 6.92 -13.02
CA ASP A 289 -5.65 8.00 -12.10
C ASP A 289 -6.48 7.49 -10.90
N LEU A 290 -7.41 6.55 -11.11
CA LEU A 290 -8.16 5.93 -10.03
C LEU A 290 -7.25 5.13 -9.07
N LYS A 291 -6.32 4.34 -9.61
CA LYS A 291 -5.31 3.62 -8.81
C LYS A 291 -4.42 4.60 -8.02
N SER A 292 -4.01 5.69 -8.64
CA SER A 292 -3.20 6.74 -8.00
C SER A 292 -3.96 7.37 -6.84
N LEU A 293 -5.24 7.71 -7.02
CA LEU A 293 -6.10 8.26 -5.95
C LEU A 293 -6.32 7.26 -4.80
N GLN A 294 -6.49 5.98 -5.10
CA GLN A 294 -6.60 4.94 -4.08
C GLN A 294 -5.31 4.85 -3.25
N TYR A 295 -4.15 4.84 -3.91
CA TYR A 295 -2.85 4.83 -3.25
C TYR A 295 -2.65 6.08 -2.38
N LEU A 296 -2.91 7.28 -2.92
CA LEU A 296 -2.80 8.55 -2.18
C LEU A 296 -3.75 8.60 -0.98
N SER A 297 -4.99 8.14 -1.16
CA SER A 297 -5.97 8.05 -0.06
C SER A 297 -5.48 7.12 1.06
N ASP A 298 -4.84 6.00 0.70
CA ASP A 298 -4.24 5.11 1.69
C ASP A 298 -3.08 5.77 2.43
N GLN A 299 -2.19 6.50 1.72
CA GLN A 299 -1.12 7.26 2.35
C GLN A 299 -1.67 8.32 3.32
N VAL A 300 -2.73 9.05 2.96
CA VAL A 300 -3.37 10.03 3.87
C VAL A 300 -3.96 9.34 5.10
N ARG A 301 -4.61 8.18 4.96
CA ARG A 301 -5.11 7.40 6.12
C ARG A 301 -3.99 6.97 7.05
N ARG A 302 -2.84 6.58 6.52
CA ARG A 302 -1.65 6.25 7.32
C ARG A 302 -1.14 7.44 8.12
N VAL A 303 -1.14 8.64 7.52
CA VAL A 303 -0.80 9.90 8.22
C VAL A 303 -1.82 10.21 9.31
N ILE A 304 -3.12 10.09 9.04
CA ILE A 304 -4.18 10.27 10.04
C ILE A 304 -3.97 9.32 11.23
N ASN A 305 -3.70 8.05 10.96
CA ASN A 305 -3.44 7.06 12.02
C ASN A 305 -2.19 7.40 12.84
N LEU A 306 -1.10 7.86 12.19
CA LEU A 306 0.09 8.34 12.88
C LEU A 306 -0.24 9.47 13.86
N ILE A 307 -0.98 10.48 13.41
CA ILE A 307 -1.35 11.64 14.23
C ILE A 307 -2.22 11.20 15.42
N GLN A 308 -3.21 10.32 15.18
CA GLN A 308 -4.10 9.79 16.22
C GLN A 308 -3.33 9.01 17.29
N VAL A 309 -2.39 8.15 16.87
CA VAL A 309 -1.55 7.38 17.80
C VAL A 309 -0.69 8.31 18.66
N ASN A 310 -0.04 9.30 18.06
CA ASN A 310 0.76 10.27 18.81
C ASN A 310 -0.11 11.11 19.77
N LYS A 311 -1.28 11.55 19.31
CA LYS A 311 -2.23 12.29 20.17
C LYS A 311 -2.63 11.47 21.40
N LEU A 312 -2.99 10.21 21.20
CA LEU A 312 -3.33 9.31 22.31
C LEU A 312 -2.14 9.09 23.26
N THR A 313 -0.92 8.95 22.71
CA THR A 313 0.30 8.84 23.52
C THR A 313 0.52 10.10 24.37
N LEU A 314 0.31 11.29 23.81
CA LEU A 314 0.39 12.57 24.53
C LEU A 314 -0.65 12.65 25.64
N GLU A 315 -1.89 12.25 25.39
CA GLU A 315 -2.99 12.26 26.37
C GLU A 315 -2.67 11.38 27.58
N VAL A 316 -2.26 10.13 27.32
CA VAL A 316 -1.89 9.20 28.40
C VAL A 316 -0.67 9.68 29.17
N PHE A 317 0.33 10.26 28.46
CA PHE A 317 1.50 10.81 29.13
C PHE A 317 1.15 11.98 30.05
N GLN A 318 0.33 12.92 29.58
CA GLN A 318 -0.15 14.05 30.40
C GLN A 318 -0.91 13.56 31.65
N GLU A 319 -1.77 12.56 31.50
CA GLU A 319 -2.53 11.98 32.61
C GLU A 319 -1.57 11.38 33.66
N ARG A 320 -0.55 10.65 33.22
CA ARG A 320 0.44 10.07 34.13
C ARG A 320 1.27 11.11 34.86
N ILE A 321 1.67 12.18 34.18
CA ILE A 321 2.40 13.28 34.81
C ILE A 321 1.55 13.99 35.84
N ARG A 322 0.28 14.30 35.53
CA ARG A 322 -0.66 14.88 36.52
C ARG A 322 -0.86 13.98 37.73
N HIS A 323 -0.93 12.67 37.49
CA HIS A 323 -1.04 11.71 38.59
C HIS A 323 0.21 11.69 39.48
N LEU A 324 1.42 11.75 38.94
CA LEU A 324 2.67 11.89 39.69
C LEU A 324 2.70 13.19 40.52
N GLU A 325 2.24 14.30 39.99
CA GLU A 325 2.15 15.57 40.70
C GLU A 325 1.16 15.48 41.85
N SER A 326 0.03 14.75 41.69
CA SER A 326 -0.99 14.59 42.74
C SER A 326 -0.55 13.73 43.92
N ILE A 327 0.29 12.70 43.68
CA ILE A 327 0.75 11.77 44.71
C ILE A 327 1.75 12.42 45.65
N THR A 328 2.63 13.29 45.11
CA THR A 328 3.70 13.87 45.95
C THR A 328 3.95 15.30 45.53
N PRO A 329 3.75 16.26 46.46
CA PRO A 329 4.11 17.68 46.20
C PRO A 329 5.60 17.79 45.87
N LEU A 330 5.89 18.39 44.71
CA LEU A 330 7.25 18.66 44.25
C LEU A 330 7.78 19.95 44.88
N ALA A 331 9.11 20.09 44.97
CA ALA A 331 9.71 21.35 45.26
C ALA A 331 9.26 22.41 44.24
N SER A 332 9.13 23.67 44.64
CA SER A 332 8.54 24.75 43.81
C SER A 332 9.19 24.92 42.44
N SER A 333 10.49 24.71 42.33
CA SER A 333 11.22 24.76 41.04
C SER A 333 10.86 23.59 40.14
N GLN A 334 10.81 22.35 40.66
CA GLN A 334 10.43 21.14 39.90
C GLN A 334 8.96 21.19 39.48
N ALA A 335 8.07 21.68 40.33
CA ALA A 335 6.66 21.89 40.02
C ALA A 335 6.47 22.86 38.86
N ASN A 336 7.30 23.90 38.79
CA ASN A 336 7.26 24.87 37.71
C ASN A 336 7.71 24.28 36.37
N SER A 337 8.84 23.54 36.35
CA SER A 337 9.30 22.81 35.16
C SER A 337 8.24 21.84 34.65
N LEU A 338 7.58 21.13 35.56
CA LEU A 338 6.53 20.17 35.19
C LEU A 338 5.29 20.86 34.60
N ARG A 339 4.87 22.01 35.13
CA ARG A 339 3.77 22.82 34.56
C ARG A 339 4.11 23.35 33.16
N VAL A 340 5.33 23.80 32.94
CA VAL A 340 5.81 24.20 31.62
C VAL A 340 5.79 23.03 30.66
N PHE A 341 6.23 21.88 31.12
CA PHE A 341 6.19 20.65 30.34
C PHE A 341 4.76 20.25 29.95
N LEU A 342 3.83 20.20 30.91
CA LEU A 342 2.42 19.91 30.64
C LEU A 342 1.78 20.91 29.66
N THR A 343 2.16 22.19 29.76
CA THR A 343 1.69 23.21 28.81
C THR A 343 2.20 22.94 27.39
N LYS A 344 3.47 22.56 27.23
CA LYS A 344 4.04 22.16 25.93
C LYS A 344 3.38 20.91 25.37
N LEU A 345 3.15 19.88 26.19
CA LEU A 345 2.44 18.68 25.75
C LEU A 345 1.01 19.02 25.26
N SER A 346 0.32 19.93 25.95
CA SER A 346 -1.01 20.40 25.52
C SER A 346 -0.96 21.20 24.22
N GLN A 347 0.12 21.96 23.99
CA GLN A 347 0.35 22.65 22.72
C GLN A 347 0.56 21.63 21.58
N PHE A 348 1.43 20.63 21.73
CA PHE A 348 1.66 19.60 20.74
C PHE A 348 0.38 18.80 20.43
N GLN A 349 -0.44 18.54 21.44
CA GLN A 349 -1.73 17.90 21.24
C GLN A 349 -2.64 18.73 20.32
N LYS A 350 -2.71 20.05 20.52
CA LYS A 350 -3.49 20.96 19.65
C LYS A 350 -2.91 21.03 18.24
N GLU A 351 -1.60 21.07 18.09
CA GLU A 351 -0.93 21.01 16.79
C GLU A 351 -1.31 19.73 16.03
N HIS A 352 -1.31 18.58 16.72
CA HIS A 352 -1.79 17.31 16.16
C HIS A 352 -3.27 17.34 15.78
N GLU A 353 -4.13 18.05 16.54
CA GLU A 353 -5.54 18.24 16.18
C GLU A 353 -5.71 19.04 14.89
N PHE A 354 -4.96 20.12 14.71
CA PHE A 354 -4.98 20.90 13.46
C PHE A 354 -4.46 20.06 12.28
N SER A 355 -3.37 19.34 12.46
CA SER A 355 -2.82 18.46 11.43
C SER A 355 -3.80 17.33 11.08
N LEU A 356 -4.54 16.79 12.05
CA LEU A 356 -5.59 15.78 11.83
C LEU A 356 -6.75 16.34 11.01
N LEU A 357 -7.22 17.54 11.32
CA LEU A 357 -8.28 18.22 10.56
C LEU A 357 -7.85 18.44 9.10
N ASN A 358 -6.62 18.92 8.91
CA ASN A 358 -6.07 19.15 7.57
C ASN A 358 -5.96 17.83 6.78
N ALA A 359 -5.38 16.79 7.35
CA ALA A 359 -5.27 15.47 6.71
C ALA A 359 -6.65 14.87 6.38
N SER A 360 -7.64 15.07 7.26
CA SER A 360 -9.02 14.63 7.01
C SER A 360 -9.66 15.36 5.85
N ALA A 361 -9.45 16.67 5.71
CA ALA A 361 -9.94 17.46 4.57
C ALA A 361 -9.30 16.99 3.25
N VAL A 362 -8.00 16.71 3.26
CA VAL A 362 -7.30 16.15 2.09
C VAL A 362 -7.87 14.78 1.70
N LEU A 363 -8.15 13.92 2.68
CA LEU A 363 -8.77 12.60 2.43
C LEU A 363 -10.17 12.72 1.81
N GLU A 364 -11.01 13.64 2.33
CA GLU A 364 -12.35 13.86 1.78
C GLU A 364 -12.29 14.40 0.35
N ARG A 365 -11.34 15.28 0.04
CA ARG A 365 -11.12 15.73 -1.34
C ARG A 365 -10.69 14.57 -2.26
N ALA A 366 -9.80 13.71 -1.82
CA ALA A 366 -9.38 12.54 -2.59
C ALA A 366 -10.55 11.58 -2.87
N LYS A 367 -11.45 11.37 -1.89
CA LYS A 367 -12.66 10.58 -2.05
C LYS A 367 -13.62 11.22 -3.07
N ALA A 368 -13.91 12.51 -2.92
CA ALA A 368 -14.79 13.24 -3.84
C ALA A 368 -14.25 13.18 -5.28
N THR A 369 -12.93 13.37 -5.47
CA THR A 369 -12.29 13.23 -6.79
C THR A 369 -12.42 11.81 -7.35
N SER A 370 -12.30 10.79 -6.50
CA SER A 370 -12.45 9.39 -6.90
C SER A 370 -13.89 9.07 -7.32
N GLU A 371 -14.89 9.62 -6.64
CA GLU A 371 -16.30 9.48 -6.98
C GLU A 371 -16.61 10.17 -8.32
N GLN A 372 -16.18 11.41 -8.48
CA GLN A 372 -16.33 12.14 -9.73
C GLN A 372 -15.69 11.40 -10.91
N LEU A 373 -14.53 10.80 -10.71
CA LEU A 373 -13.86 10.01 -11.74
C LEU A 373 -14.65 8.75 -12.10
N ARG A 374 -15.22 8.04 -11.11
CA ARG A 374 -16.10 6.89 -11.33
C ARG A 374 -17.36 7.27 -12.11
N ASP A 375 -17.98 8.39 -11.77
CA ASP A 375 -19.16 8.91 -12.47
C ASP A 375 -18.81 9.24 -13.93
N THR A 376 -17.68 9.87 -14.18
CA THR A 376 -17.18 10.16 -15.54
C THR A 376 -16.98 8.87 -16.33
N VAL A 377 -16.39 7.84 -15.73
CA VAL A 377 -16.22 6.52 -16.38
C VAL A 377 -17.58 5.88 -16.67
N SER A 378 -18.53 5.98 -15.75
CA SER A 378 -19.88 5.41 -15.92
C SER A 378 -20.61 6.07 -17.08
N VAL A 379 -20.57 7.40 -17.19
CA VAL A 379 -21.16 8.16 -18.30
C VAL A 379 -20.52 7.77 -19.63
N ARG A 380 -19.19 7.74 -19.72
CA ARG A 380 -18.47 7.33 -20.94
C ARG A 380 -18.80 5.88 -21.34
N ASN A 381 -18.86 4.96 -20.40
CA ASN A 381 -19.27 3.58 -20.69
C ASN A 381 -20.73 3.53 -21.21
N GLY A 382 -21.60 4.37 -20.68
CA GLY A 382 -22.96 4.52 -21.18
C GLY A 382 -23.00 5.01 -22.64
N GLU A 383 -22.23 6.04 -22.98
CA GLU A 383 -22.11 6.56 -24.35
C GLU A 383 -21.50 5.53 -25.30
N PHE A 384 -20.42 4.86 -24.88
CA PHE A 384 -19.82 3.78 -25.66
C PHE A 384 -20.81 2.63 -25.94
N ASN A 385 -21.54 2.18 -24.93
CA ASN A 385 -22.56 1.14 -25.09
C ASN A 385 -23.66 1.59 -26.06
N LYS A 386 -24.10 2.83 -25.97
CA LYS A 386 -25.08 3.41 -26.90
C LYS A 386 -24.56 3.39 -28.34
N THR A 387 -23.36 3.91 -28.58
CA THR A 387 -22.73 3.93 -29.90
C THR A 387 -22.51 2.51 -30.44
N SER A 388 -22.07 1.58 -29.61
CA SER A 388 -21.89 0.18 -29.98
C SER A 388 -23.23 -0.49 -30.33
N THR A 389 -24.29 -0.18 -29.58
CA THR A 389 -25.64 -0.69 -29.85
C THR A 389 -26.18 -0.13 -31.17
N GLU A 390 -26.00 1.17 -31.44
CA GLU A 390 -26.37 1.80 -32.71
C GLU A 390 -25.60 1.19 -33.89
N MET A 391 -24.30 0.96 -33.72
CA MET A 391 -23.46 0.33 -34.75
C MET A 391 -23.90 -1.12 -35.01
N THR A 392 -24.20 -1.87 -33.93
CA THR A 392 -24.72 -3.25 -34.05
C THR A 392 -26.09 -3.25 -34.74
N SER A 393 -26.96 -2.32 -34.41
CA SER A 393 -28.27 -2.18 -35.06
C SER A 393 -28.13 -1.90 -36.56
N ARG A 394 -27.26 -0.94 -36.95
CA ARG A 394 -26.94 -0.65 -38.37
C ARG A 394 -26.36 -1.87 -39.07
N ASN A 395 -25.43 -2.58 -38.45
CA ASN A 395 -24.84 -3.79 -39.02
C ASN A 395 -25.90 -4.88 -39.17
N THR A 396 -26.80 -5.05 -38.20
CA THR A 396 -27.90 -6.01 -38.28
C THR A 396 -28.86 -5.68 -39.43
N THR A 397 -29.20 -4.41 -39.59
CA THR A 397 -30.02 -3.95 -40.72
C THR A 397 -29.33 -4.21 -42.06
N ALA A 398 -28.07 -3.91 -42.16
CA ALA A 398 -27.27 -4.19 -43.40
C ALA A 398 -27.19 -5.69 -43.72
N ILE A 399 -27.05 -6.54 -42.68
CA ILE A 399 -27.05 -8.00 -42.84
C ILE A 399 -28.41 -8.51 -43.26
N VAL A 400 -29.50 -7.97 -42.75
CA VAL A 400 -30.88 -8.30 -43.15
C VAL A 400 -31.09 -7.91 -44.62
N ASP A 401 -30.71 -6.70 -45.02
CA ASP A 401 -30.81 -6.24 -46.42
C ASP A 401 -29.97 -7.11 -47.38
N LEU A 402 -28.75 -7.45 -46.96
CA LEU A 402 -27.87 -8.36 -47.73
C LEU A 402 -28.49 -9.76 -47.83
N SER A 403 -29.09 -10.27 -46.77
CA SER A 403 -29.80 -11.55 -46.74
C SER A 403 -31.00 -11.55 -47.70
N HIS A 404 -31.80 -10.48 -47.70
CA HIS A 404 -32.89 -10.32 -48.66
C HIS A 404 -32.41 -10.26 -50.10
N LYS A 405 -31.33 -9.54 -50.38
CA LYS A 405 -30.74 -9.48 -51.70
C LYS A 405 -30.17 -10.83 -52.16
N SER A 406 -29.45 -11.51 -51.28
CA SER A 406 -28.94 -12.88 -51.52
C SER A 406 -30.07 -13.86 -51.73
N GLY A 407 -31.17 -13.73 -51.00
CA GLY A 407 -32.39 -14.56 -51.20
C GLY A 407 -33.01 -14.38 -52.58
N ARG A 408 -33.09 -13.14 -53.07
CA ARG A 408 -33.55 -12.86 -54.45
C ARG A 408 -32.61 -13.45 -55.50
N GLU A 409 -31.31 -13.26 -55.37
CA GLU A 409 -30.32 -13.82 -56.26
C GLU A 409 -30.39 -15.36 -56.29
N ALA A 410 -30.51 -15.99 -55.12
CA ALA A 410 -30.68 -17.43 -55.02
C ALA A 410 -31.98 -17.90 -55.73
N HIS A 411 -33.07 -17.12 -55.64
CA HIS A 411 -34.34 -17.43 -56.31
C HIS A 411 -34.18 -17.34 -57.86
N VAL A 412 -33.46 -16.31 -58.37
CA VAL A 412 -33.20 -16.16 -59.80
C VAL A 412 -32.34 -17.30 -60.33
N VAL A 413 -31.27 -17.67 -59.57
CA VAL A 413 -30.41 -18.81 -59.92
C VAL A 413 -31.21 -20.09 -59.94
N LYS A 414 -32.05 -20.32 -58.96
CA LYS A 414 -32.92 -21.48 -58.88
C LYS A 414 -33.88 -21.58 -60.10
N THR A 415 -34.49 -20.43 -60.48
CA THR A 415 -35.38 -20.36 -61.64
C THR A 415 -34.63 -20.67 -62.93
N LEU A 416 -33.43 -20.08 -63.07
CA LEU A 416 -32.56 -20.31 -64.23
C LEU A 416 -32.11 -21.79 -64.33
N THR A 417 -31.81 -22.40 -63.18
CA THR A 417 -31.44 -23.83 -63.10
C THR A 417 -32.60 -24.76 -63.50
N VAL A 418 -33.81 -24.48 -63.04
CA VAL A 418 -35.03 -25.24 -63.46
C VAL A 418 -35.25 -25.08 -64.97
N LEU A 419 -35.12 -23.88 -65.48
CA LEU A 419 -35.25 -23.62 -66.91
C LEU A 419 -34.23 -24.39 -67.74
N ALA A 420 -32.95 -24.37 -67.32
CA ALA A 420 -31.87 -25.12 -67.94
C ALA A 420 -32.13 -26.65 -67.89
N LEU A 421 -32.66 -27.14 -66.78
CA LEU A 421 -33.00 -28.58 -66.61
C LEU A 421 -34.06 -29.09 -67.59
N VAL A 422 -34.93 -28.19 -68.06
CA VAL A 422 -35.93 -28.49 -69.09
C VAL A 422 -35.35 -28.35 -70.52
N TYR A 423 -34.64 -27.24 -70.77
CA TYR A 423 -34.19 -26.94 -72.12
C TYR A 423 -32.96 -27.74 -72.60
N VAL A 424 -32.00 -28.03 -71.71
CA VAL A 424 -30.74 -28.72 -72.07
C VAL A 424 -31.03 -30.15 -72.57
N PRO A 425 -31.85 -30.97 -71.91
CA PRO A 425 -32.19 -32.31 -72.41
C PRO A 425 -32.92 -32.25 -73.74
N ALA A 426 -33.87 -31.27 -73.87
CA ALA A 426 -34.63 -31.12 -75.10
C ALA A 426 -33.74 -30.68 -76.28
N SER A 427 -32.84 -29.73 -76.08
CA SER A 427 -31.87 -29.32 -77.13
C SER A 427 -30.94 -30.46 -77.49
N TYR A 428 -30.44 -31.20 -76.53
CA TYR A 428 -29.56 -32.38 -76.78
C TYR A 428 -30.25 -33.42 -77.68
N VAL A 429 -31.52 -33.73 -77.41
CA VAL A 429 -32.28 -34.63 -78.24
C VAL A 429 -32.52 -34.07 -79.66
N ALA A 430 -32.78 -32.74 -79.75
CA ALA A 430 -32.92 -32.09 -81.06
C ALA A 430 -31.61 -32.10 -81.88
N ASP A 431 -30.51 -31.79 -81.24
CA ASP A 431 -29.19 -31.82 -81.90
C ASP A 431 -28.81 -33.28 -82.33
N PHE A 432 -29.14 -34.28 -81.48
CA PHE A 432 -28.89 -35.66 -81.81
C PHE A 432 -29.69 -36.10 -83.06
N LEU A 433 -30.93 -35.68 -83.18
CA LEU A 433 -31.78 -35.93 -84.36
C LEU A 433 -31.28 -35.23 -85.58
N GLN A 434 -30.65 -34.07 -85.50
CA GLN A 434 -30.02 -33.32 -86.60
C GLN A 434 -28.71 -33.92 -87.13
N MET A 435 -28.03 -34.74 -86.37
CA MET A 435 -26.75 -35.37 -86.70
C MET A 435 -26.87 -36.41 -87.81
N GLY A 436 -28.06 -36.63 -88.34
CA GLY A 436 -28.26 -37.54 -89.55
C GLY A 436 -28.14 -39.02 -89.29
N PHE A 437 -28.16 -39.45 -88.04
CA PHE A 437 -28.17 -40.88 -87.72
C PHE A 437 -29.51 -41.58 -88.03
N ILE A 438 -30.55 -40.77 -88.33
CA ILE A 438 -31.90 -41.27 -88.65
C ILE A 438 -32.23 -40.64 -90.03
N SER A 439 -32.20 -41.47 -91.09
CA SER A 439 -32.62 -41.06 -92.43
C SER A 439 -34.15 -41.07 -92.61
N ILE A 440 -34.78 -39.96 -92.88
CA ILE A 440 -36.19 -39.87 -93.14
C ILE A 440 -36.45 -39.95 -94.60
N LYS A 441 -37.10 -41.01 -95.13
CA LYS A 441 -37.56 -41.12 -96.51
C LYS A 441 -38.80 -40.21 -96.67
N GLN A 442 -38.69 -39.14 -97.50
CA GLN A 442 -39.82 -38.34 -97.94
C GLN A 442 -40.52 -38.99 -99.06
N GLU A 443 -41.71 -39.48 -98.82
CA GLU A 443 -42.71 -39.82 -99.83
C GLU A 443 -43.95 -38.90 -99.66
N ALA A 444 -44.35 -38.21 -100.69
CA ALA A 444 -45.50 -37.29 -100.70
C ALA A 444 -46.82 -38.11 -100.85
N PRO A 445 -47.98 -37.68 -100.23
CA PRO A 445 -48.52 -36.35 -100.20
C PRO A 445 -48.73 -35.77 -98.77
N MET A 446 -48.75 -34.42 -98.66
CA MET A 446 -48.98 -33.64 -97.43
C MET A 446 -50.29 -34.01 -96.76
N GLN A 447 -50.21 -34.88 -95.78
CA GLN A 447 -51.22 -35.00 -94.72
C GLN A 447 -50.53 -34.68 -93.43
N TRP A 448 -51.22 -33.72 -92.68
CA TRP A 448 -50.78 -33.42 -91.30
C TRP A 448 -50.90 -34.64 -90.40
N SER A 449 -49.97 -35.49 -90.54
CA SER A 449 -49.72 -36.52 -89.51
C SER A 449 -48.46 -36.16 -88.79
N ALA A 450 -48.49 -36.16 -87.43
CA ALA A 450 -47.27 -36.01 -86.68
C ALA A 450 -46.20 -36.92 -87.24
N THR A 451 -45.13 -36.37 -87.83
CA THR A 451 -44.03 -37.06 -88.45
C THR A 451 -43.42 -38.07 -87.48
N ALA A 452 -42.98 -39.20 -87.93
CA ALA A 452 -42.39 -40.23 -87.11
C ALA A 452 -41.29 -39.66 -86.21
N ASP A 453 -40.60 -38.66 -86.69
CA ASP A 453 -39.55 -37.88 -86.01
C ASP A 453 -40.03 -37.16 -84.78
N LEU A 454 -41.19 -36.53 -84.85
CA LEU A 454 -41.79 -35.85 -83.68
C LEU A 454 -42.19 -36.86 -82.58
N LYS A 455 -42.65 -38.06 -82.99
CA LYS A 455 -42.96 -39.15 -82.07
C LYS A 455 -41.71 -39.70 -81.40
N ILE A 456 -40.61 -39.88 -82.18
CA ILE A 456 -39.32 -40.32 -81.65
C ILE A 456 -38.72 -39.26 -80.73
N TYR A 457 -38.77 -38.00 -81.12
CA TYR A 457 -38.36 -36.90 -80.25
C TYR A 457 -39.10 -36.89 -78.92
N ALA A 458 -40.39 -36.96 -78.96
CA ALA A 458 -41.25 -36.97 -77.77
C ALA A 458 -40.97 -38.15 -76.85
N VAL A 459 -40.81 -39.38 -77.44
CA VAL A 459 -40.47 -40.57 -76.69
C VAL A 459 -39.10 -40.59 -76.04
N LEU A 460 -38.11 -39.85 -76.60
CA LEU A 460 -36.78 -39.70 -76.04
C LEU A 460 -36.67 -38.50 -75.11
N ALA A 461 -37.25 -37.33 -75.47
CA ALA A 461 -37.11 -36.10 -74.71
C ALA A 461 -37.96 -36.13 -73.38
N ILE A 462 -39.19 -36.66 -73.43
CA ILE A 462 -40.04 -36.63 -72.25
C ILE A 462 -39.48 -37.51 -71.09
N PRO A 463 -39.02 -38.76 -71.34
CA PRO A 463 -38.38 -39.53 -70.26
C PRO A 463 -37.10 -38.89 -69.74
N LEU A 464 -36.32 -38.27 -70.61
CA LEU A 464 -35.06 -37.64 -70.19
C LEU A 464 -35.34 -36.39 -69.36
N ILE A 465 -36.30 -35.57 -69.73
CA ILE A 465 -36.77 -34.40 -68.92
C ILE A 465 -37.35 -34.87 -67.57
N THR A 466 -38.22 -35.92 -67.59
CA THR A 466 -38.78 -36.45 -66.36
C THR A 466 -37.71 -37.01 -65.44
N PHE A 467 -36.72 -37.73 -65.95
CA PHE A 467 -35.62 -38.25 -65.18
C PHE A 467 -34.74 -37.14 -64.57
N THR A 468 -34.40 -36.10 -65.33
CA THR A 468 -33.64 -34.99 -64.80
C THR A 468 -34.44 -34.21 -63.77
N MET A 469 -35.76 -34.04 -63.93
CA MET A 469 -36.63 -33.42 -62.92
C MET A 469 -36.77 -34.24 -61.65
N LEU A 470 -36.81 -35.57 -61.74
CA LEU A 470 -36.81 -36.48 -60.62
C LEU A 470 -35.49 -36.42 -59.82
N ILE A 471 -34.36 -36.37 -60.48
CA ILE A 471 -33.07 -36.19 -59.81
C ILE A 471 -33.04 -34.86 -59.09
N TYR A 472 -33.47 -33.75 -59.73
CA TYR A 472 -33.53 -32.45 -59.10
C TYR A 472 -34.45 -32.43 -57.87
N ALA A 473 -35.66 -33.01 -57.99
CA ALA A 473 -36.61 -33.12 -56.88
C ALA A 473 -36.04 -33.93 -55.73
N PHE A 474 -35.34 -35.02 -56.02
CA PHE A 474 -34.65 -35.82 -55.01
C PHE A 474 -33.54 -35.06 -54.28
N VAL A 475 -32.69 -34.35 -55.00
CA VAL A 475 -31.62 -33.51 -54.41
C VAL A 475 -32.23 -32.38 -53.56
N GLU A 476 -33.28 -31.71 -54.04
CA GLU A 476 -34.02 -30.68 -53.31
C GLU A 476 -34.61 -31.17 -52.01
N LEU A 477 -35.25 -32.36 -52.01
CA LEU A 477 -35.84 -32.99 -50.85
C LEU A 477 -34.77 -33.39 -49.83
N ALA A 478 -33.65 -33.96 -50.32
CA ALA A 478 -32.49 -34.31 -49.45
C ALA A 478 -31.87 -33.07 -48.79
N HIS A 479 -31.80 -31.97 -49.52
CA HIS A 479 -31.30 -30.70 -48.96
C HIS A 479 -32.26 -30.08 -47.95
N ARG A 480 -33.57 -30.15 -48.14
CA ARG A 480 -34.58 -29.71 -47.19
C ARG A 480 -34.59 -30.55 -45.91
N SER A 481 -34.35 -31.88 -46.02
CA SER A 481 -34.23 -32.74 -44.85
C SER A 481 -33.02 -32.40 -43.97
N LYS A 482 -31.84 -32.17 -44.60
CA LYS A 482 -30.63 -31.74 -43.86
C LYS A 482 -30.80 -30.39 -43.17
N ASN A 483 -31.45 -29.41 -43.81
CA ASN A 483 -31.67 -28.08 -43.21
C ASN A 483 -32.68 -28.15 -42.04
N LYS A 484 -33.62 -29.08 -42.03
CA LYS A 484 -34.52 -29.29 -40.89
C LYS A 484 -33.81 -29.90 -39.68
N GLU A 485 -32.85 -30.80 -39.87
CA GLU A 485 -32.06 -31.37 -38.78
C GLU A 485 -31.10 -30.34 -38.16
N GLN A 486 -30.51 -29.44 -38.95
CA GLN A 486 -29.64 -28.35 -38.44
C GLN A 486 -30.46 -27.26 -37.68
N GLY A 487 -31.68 -27.01 -38.07
CA GLY A 487 -32.54 -26.05 -37.37
C GLY A 487 -33.02 -26.57 -35.99
N LEU A 488 -33.16 -27.89 -35.80
CA LEU A 488 -33.55 -28.48 -34.50
C LEU A 488 -32.36 -28.55 -33.50
N ASN A 489 -31.13 -28.69 -33.99
CA ASN A 489 -29.95 -28.68 -33.12
C ASN A 489 -29.49 -27.28 -32.70
N GLY A 490 -29.92 -26.21 -33.36
CA GLY A 490 -29.59 -24.82 -33.02
C GLY A 490 -30.45 -24.22 -31.89
N SER A 491 -31.59 -24.85 -31.54
CA SER A 491 -32.50 -24.31 -30.50
C SER A 491 -32.26 -24.84 -29.08
N HIS A 492 -31.26 -25.74 -28.90
CA HIS A 492 -30.91 -26.30 -27.59
C HIS A 492 -29.67 -25.69 -26.93
N ASN A 493 -29.06 -24.64 -27.54
CA ASN A 493 -27.87 -23.98 -27.01
C ASN A 493 -28.07 -22.44 -26.90
N VAL A 494 -29.21 -21.97 -26.38
CA VAL A 494 -29.36 -20.59 -25.90
C VAL A 494 -29.88 -20.62 -24.46
#